data_371b5ea62d5b5fa6359d4bac74eb26f6
#
_entry.id   371b5ea62d5b5fa6359d4bac74eb26f6
#
_cell.length_a   1.000
_cell.length_b   1.000
_cell.length_c   1.000
_cell.angle_alpha   90.00
_cell.angle_beta   90.00
_cell.angle_gamma   90.00
#
_symmetry.space_group_name_H-M   'P 1'
#
loop_
_entity.id
_entity.type
_entity.pdbx_description
1 polymer ?
#
loop_
_entity_poly.entity_id
_entity_poly.type
_entity_poly.pdbx_seq_one_letter_code
_entity_poly.pdbx_strand_id
1 'polypeptide(L)'
;MEEKTYVNDIDRSIYDIRNEETDVYRIEEGLKPEIVEQISKEKKDPLWMELFRLKSLQIYNNMRVPDWGPSLEGLDMSHIATYVRPNTKMKMKWSDVPEEIKDTFERLGIPQAERKSLAGVGAQYDSELVYHNVRQEVAEMGVVYTDLESAMKGEYADMVKKHFMKLVKPSDHKFAALHGAVWSGGSFVYVPPGVSVEIPLQSYFRLNAPGAGQFEHTLIIVDEGADLHFIEGCSAPKYNVANLHAGCVELFVGRNAKLRYSTIENWSKNMYNLNTKRAQVEEGGTIEWVSGSFGSHVSYLYPMSILKGRGARMEFTGITFAGEGQNLDTGAKVV
;
A
#
# COMPACT_ATOMS: atom_id res chain seq x y z
N MET A 1 -22.26 -24.73 33.95
CA MET A 1 -21.66 -24.56 32.63
C MET A 1 -21.56 -23.07 32.42
N GLU A 2 -20.36 -22.53 32.41
CA GLU A 2 -20.17 -21.11 32.00
C GLU A 2 -20.62 -20.96 30.58
N GLU A 3 -21.59 -20.07 30.32
CA GLU A 3 -21.93 -19.66 28.97
C GLU A 3 -20.70 -18.99 28.32
N LYS A 4 -20.09 -19.67 27.38
CA LYS A 4 -19.01 -19.06 26.62
C LYS A 4 -19.61 -17.91 25.76
N THR A 5 -19.16 -16.70 26.01
CA THR A 5 -19.46 -15.56 25.15
C THR A 5 -18.92 -15.87 23.75
N TYR A 6 -19.80 -16.02 22.79
CA TYR A 6 -19.42 -16.29 21.40
C TYR A 6 -19.62 -15.04 20.58
N VAL A 7 -18.56 -14.61 19.90
CA VAL A 7 -18.63 -13.52 18.91
C VAL A 7 -18.54 -14.16 17.54
N ASN A 8 -19.55 -13.93 16.70
CA ASN A 8 -19.53 -14.38 15.31
C ASN A 8 -18.40 -13.72 14.55
N ASP A 9 -17.82 -14.44 13.59
CA ASP A 9 -16.85 -13.88 12.67
C ASP A 9 -17.50 -12.77 11.80
N ILE A 10 -16.66 -11.85 11.27
CA ILE A 10 -17.13 -10.78 10.40
C ILE A 10 -17.65 -11.40 9.09
N ASP A 11 -18.86 -11.03 8.69
CA ASP A 11 -19.39 -11.40 7.37
C ASP A 11 -18.56 -10.74 6.27
N ARG A 12 -17.92 -11.57 5.46
CA ARG A 12 -17.03 -11.15 4.37
C ARG A 12 -17.64 -11.33 2.98
N SER A 13 -18.90 -11.72 2.89
CA SER A 13 -19.56 -12.07 1.61
C SER A 13 -19.41 -10.96 0.55
N ILE A 14 -19.49 -9.70 0.96
CA ILE A 14 -19.31 -8.55 0.06
C ILE A 14 -17.86 -8.34 -0.38
N TYR A 15 -16.87 -8.80 0.40
CA TYR A 15 -15.44 -8.64 0.11
C TYR A 15 -14.87 -9.82 -0.69
N ASP A 16 -15.52 -10.99 -0.62
CA ASP A 16 -15.10 -12.21 -1.32
C ASP A 16 -15.60 -12.30 -2.78
N ILE A 17 -16.07 -11.16 -3.33
CA ILE A 17 -16.44 -11.05 -4.75
C ILE A 17 -15.18 -11.29 -5.58
N ARG A 18 -15.30 -12.17 -6.58
CA ARG A 18 -14.22 -12.47 -7.54
C ARG A 18 -14.66 -11.99 -8.91
N ASN A 19 -13.76 -11.32 -9.60
CA ASN A 19 -13.90 -11.12 -11.03
C ASN A 19 -13.28 -12.32 -11.76
N GLU A 20 -13.72 -12.58 -12.98
CA GLU A 20 -13.03 -13.52 -13.84
C GLU A 20 -11.57 -13.10 -14.03
N GLU A 21 -10.67 -14.08 -14.17
CA GLU A 21 -9.26 -13.79 -14.43
C GLU A 21 -9.15 -13.23 -15.86
N THR A 22 -8.92 -11.93 -15.95
CA THR A 22 -8.73 -11.20 -17.22
C THR A 22 -7.33 -10.63 -17.34
N ASP A 23 -6.34 -11.31 -16.74
CA ASP A 23 -4.95 -10.87 -16.81
C ASP A 23 -4.47 -10.86 -18.25
N VAL A 24 -3.91 -9.73 -18.69
CA VAL A 24 -3.19 -9.65 -19.98
C VAL A 24 -1.79 -10.22 -19.84
N TYR A 25 -1.25 -10.16 -18.65
CA TYR A 25 0.11 -10.56 -18.37
C TYR A 25 0.27 -10.95 -16.90
N ARG A 26 0.79 -12.15 -16.68
CA ARG A 26 1.20 -12.67 -15.39
C ARG A 26 2.64 -13.11 -15.47
N ILE A 27 3.49 -12.59 -14.61
CA ILE A 27 4.89 -13.02 -14.55
C ILE A 27 4.99 -14.45 -14.01
N GLU A 28 6.03 -15.16 -14.40
CA GLU A 28 6.35 -16.47 -13.83
C GLU A 28 6.44 -16.39 -12.29
N GLU A 29 5.94 -17.40 -11.62
CA GLU A 29 5.99 -17.50 -10.16
C GLU A 29 7.43 -17.61 -9.65
N GLY A 30 7.64 -17.15 -8.43
CA GLY A 30 8.95 -17.18 -7.78
C GLY A 30 9.67 -15.85 -7.78
N LEU A 31 10.93 -15.89 -7.37
CA LEU A 31 11.78 -14.71 -7.21
C LEU A 31 13.22 -15.00 -7.62
N LYS A 32 13.59 -14.54 -8.81
CA LYS A 32 14.92 -14.70 -9.40
C LYS A 32 15.32 -13.44 -10.19
N PRO A 33 16.61 -13.23 -10.52
CA PRO A 33 17.05 -12.02 -11.22
C PRO A 33 16.27 -11.73 -12.50
N GLU A 34 15.98 -12.74 -13.31
CA GLU A 34 15.26 -12.61 -14.58
C GLU A 34 13.84 -12.07 -14.39
N ILE A 35 13.17 -12.47 -13.30
CA ILE A 35 11.85 -11.95 -12.93
C ILE A 35 11.94 -10.46 -12.58
N VAL A 36 12.92 -10.06 -11.79
CA VAL A 36 13.13 -8.68 -11.38
C VAL A 36 13.49 -7.78 -12.58
N GLU A 37 14.35 -8.24 -13.48
CA GLU A 37 14.67 -7.56 -14.73
C GLU A 37 13.45 -7.42 -15.64
N GLN A 38 12.61 -8.46 -15.69
CA GLN A 38 11.38 -8.45 -16.47
C GLN A 38 10.36 -7.45 -15.92
N ILE A 39 10.18 -7.36 -14.59
CA ILE A 39 9.36 -6.32 -13.94
C ILE A 39 9.90 -4.93 -14.33
N SER A 40 11.20 -4.71 -14.20
CA SER A 40 11.83 -3.43 -14.54
C SER A 40 11.59 -3.05 -16.00
N LYS A 41 11.68 -4.01 -16.91
CA LYS A 41 11.41 -3.81 -18.34
C LYS A 41 9.94 -3.47 -18.61
N GLU A 42 9.00 -4.22 -18.01
CA GLU A 42 7.54 -3.96 -18.13
C GLU A 42 7.18 -2.58 -17.59
N LYS A 43 7.79 -2.19 -16.48
CA LYS A 43 7.61 -0.88 -15.84
C LYS A 43 8.38 0.23 -16.54
N LYS A 44 9.29 -0.08 -17.49
CA LYS A 44 10.18 0.88 -18.15
C LYS A 44 10.95 1.73 -17.12
N ASP A 45 11.54 1.05 -16.17
CA ASP A 45 12.26 1.71 -15.08
C ASP A 45 13.49 2.49 -15.60
N PRO A 46 13.85 3.61 -14.97
CA PRO A 46 15.16 4.20 -15.19
C PRO A 46 16.26 3.28 -14.62
N LEU A 47 17.46 3.33 -15.19
CA LEU A 47 18.58 2.45 -14.83
C LEU A 47 18.85 2.38 -13.31
N TRP A 48 18.74 3.51 -12.60
CA TRP A 48 18.97 3.53 -11.15
C TRP A 48 17.96 2.67 -10.38
N MET A 49 16.70 2.55 -10.88
CA MET A 49 15.67 1.73 -10.26
C MET A 49 15.89 0.25 -10.55
N GLU A 50 16.27 -0.10 -11.78
CA GLU A 50 16.63 -1.49 -12.12
C GLU A 50 17.78 -1.99 -11.23
N LEU A 51 18.86 -1.20 -11.11
CA LEU A 51 19.97 -1.53 -10.22
C LEU A 51 19.57 -1.61 -8.75
N PHE A 52 18.66 -0.75 -8.32
CA PHE A 52 18.09 -0.78 -6.96
C PHE A 52 17.31 -2.08 -6.70
N ARG A 53 16.47 -2.50 -7.65
CA ARG A 53 15.71 -3.75 -7.57
C ARG A 53 16.63 -4.97 -7.44
N LEU A 54 17.62 -5.09 -8.33
CA LEU A 54 18.57 -6.20 -8.32
C LEU A 54 19.40 -6.25 -7.03
N LYS A 55 19.79 -5.07 -6.52
CA LYS A 55 20.46 -5.00 -5.21
C LYS A 55 19.55 -5.42 -4.07
N SER A 56 18.29 -5.05 -4.11
CA SER A 56 17.28 -5.45 -3.11
C SER A 56 17.05 -6.95 -3.13
N LEU A 57 16.99 -7.58 -4.31
CA LEU A 57 16.95 -9.02 -4.46
C LEU A 57 18.17 -9.70 -3.84
N GLN A 58 19.35 -9.17 -4.08
CA GLN A 58 20.59 -9.70 -3.48
C GLN A 58 20.55 -9.63 -1.95
N ILE A 59 20.02 -8.54 -1.39
CA ILE A 59 19.81 -8.39 0.06
C ILE A 59 18.79 -9.43 0.54
N TYR A 60 17.66 -9.57 -0.14
CA TYR A 60 16.62 -10.56 0.17
C TYR A 60 17.17 -11.98 0.28
N ASN A 61 17.98 -12.41 -0.69
CA ASN A 61 18.56 -13.75 -0.72
C ASN A 61 19.49 -14.04 0.47
N ASN A 62 20.11 -12.99 1.03
CA ASN A 62 21.03 -13.12 2.17
C ASN A 62 20.35 -12.92 3.54
N MET A 63 19.06 -12.53 3.57
CA MET A 63 18.32 -12.32 4.81
C MET A 63 17.53 -13.55 5.23
N ARG A 64 17.46 -13.76 6.55
CA ARG A 64 16.55 -14.75 7.14
C ARG A 64 15.13 -14.20 7.22
N VAL A 65 14.16 -15.11 7.17
CA VAL A 65 12.78 -14.78 7.51
C VAL A 65 12.73 -14.40 9.00
N PRO A 66 12.02 -13.33 9.38
CA PRO A 66 11.82 -12.99 10.79
C PRO A 66 11.16 -14.13 11.56
N ASP A 67 11.60 -14.39 12.79
CA ASP A 67 11.12 -15.45 13.68
C ASP A 67 10.45 -14.92 14.96
N TRP A 68 10.29 -13.60 15.05
CA TRP A 68 9.71 -12.91 16.22
C TRP A 68 8.19 -12.75 16.18
N GLY A 69 7.55 -13.00 15.04
CA GLY A 69 6.09 -12.86 14.85
C GLY A 69 5.40 -14.20 14.64
N PRO A 70 4.11 -14.20 14.27
CA PRO A 70 3.38 -15.39 13.89
C PRO A 70 4.07 -16.20 12.79
N SER A 71 3.83 -17.53 12.77
CA SER A 71 4.41 -18.39 11.74
C SER A 71 3.99 -17.97 10.33
N LEU A 72 4.95 -17.98 9.41
CA LEU A 72 4.74 -17.78 7.98
C LEU A 72 4.69 -19.12 7.22
N GLU A 73 4.45 -20.23 7.93
CA GLU A 73 4.23 -21.54 7.32
C GLU A 73 3.08 -21.46 6.30
N GLY A 74 3.27 -22.03 5.13
CA GLY A 74 2.32 -21.94 4.01
C GLY A 74 2.56 -20.78 3.04
N LEU A 75 3.43 -19.82 3.38
CA LEU A 75 3.91 -18.80 2.43
C LEU A 75 5.15 -19.31 1.71
N ASP A 76 4.97 -19.73 0.47
CA ASP A 76 6.07 -20.15 -0.39
C ASP A 76 6.21 -19.21 -1.59
N MET A 77 7.29 -18.43 -1.62
CA MET A 77 7.55 -17.46 -2.68
C MET A 77 7.75 -18.10 -4.05
N SER A 78 8.05 -19.42 -4.13
CA SER A 78 8.14 -20.13 -5.41
C SER A 78 6.77 -20.28 -6.11
N HIS A 79 5.68 -20.07 -5.39
CA HIS A 79 4.29 -20.14 -5.86
C HIS A 79 3.57 -18.77 -5.85
N ILE A 80 4.30 -17.67 -5.71
CA ILE A 80 3.75 -16.32 -5.76
C ILE A 80 4.19 -15.64 -7.06
N ALA A 81 3.21 -15.22 -7.87
CA ALA A 81 3.46 -14.30 -8.97
C ALA A 81 3.63 -12.88 -8.41
N THR A 82 4.80 -12.28 -8.65
CA THR A 82 5.15 -10.97 -8.06
C THR A 82 4.69 -9.79 -8.89
N TYR A 83 4.15 -10.02 -10.08
CA TYR A 83 3.57 -9.00 -10.94
C TYR A 83 2.45 -9.55 -11.81
N VAL A 84 1.28 -8.91 -11.75
CA VAL A 84 0.10 -9.26 -12.55
C VAL A 84 -0.48 -7.97 -13.13
N ARG A 85 -0.62 -7.91 -14.45
CA ARG A 85 -1.20 -6.76 -15.15
C ARG A 85 -2.60 -7.09 -15.63
N PRO A 86 -3.63 -6.35 -15.16
CA PRO A 86 -5.00 -6.53 -15.61
C PRO A 86 -5.19 -6.05 -17.05
N ASN A 87 -6.25 -6.50 -17.71
CA ASN A 87 -6.61 -6.10 -19.07
C ASN A 87 -7.20 -4.67 -19.13
N THR A 88 -6.54 -3.74 -18.47
CA THR A 88 -6.93 -2.33 -18.55
C THR A 88 -5.71 -1.43 -18.36
N LYS A 89 -5.80 -0.22 -18.91
CA LYS A 89 -4.83 0.85 -18.65
C LYS A 89 -5.46 1.86 -17.72
N MET A 90 -4.65 2.62 -17.02
CA MET A 90 -5.09 3.72 -16.18
C MET A 90 -6.06 4.65 -16.92
N LYS A 91 -7.16 5.00 -16.28
CA LYS A 91 -8.20 5.89 -16.78
C LYS A 91 -8.33 7.13 -15.89
N MET A 92 -8.53 8.28 -16.51
CA MET A 92 -8.80 9.54 -15.82
C MET A 92 -10.30 9.76 -15.57
N LYS A 93 -11.16 9.06 -16.31
CA LYS A 93 -12.61 9.10 -16.11
C LYS A 93 -13.10 7.74 -15.62
N TRP A 94 -13.91 7.76 -14.58
CA TRP A 94 -14.49 6.53 -14.03
C TRP A 94 -15.37 5.78 -15.05
N SER A 95 -16.05 6.51 -15.93
CA SER A 95 -16.85 5.93 -17.02
C SER A 95 -16.08 5.00 -17.93
N ASP A 96 -14.77 5.23 -18.05
CA ASP A 96 -13.91 4.51 -19.00
C ASP A 96 -13.23 3.28 -18.36
N VAL A 97 -13.40 3.08 -17.04
CA VAL A 97 -12.95 1.89 -16.31
C VAL A 97 -13.86 0.72 -16.69
N PRO A 98 -13.33 -0.50 -16.92
CA PRO A 98 -14.14 -1.70 -17.19
C PRO A 98 -15.21 -1.93 -16.13
N GLU A 99 -16.42 -2.37 -16.56
CA GLU A 99 -17.59 -2.49 -15.68
C GLU A 99 -17.34 -3.42 -14.48
N GLU A 100 -16.69 -4.55 -14.71
CA GLU A 100 -16.36 -5.54 -13.67
C GLU A 100 -15.48 -4.93 -12.57
N ILE A 101 -14.51 -4.09 -12.97
CA ILE A 101 -13.64 -3.39 -12.03
C ILE A 101 -14.41 -2.30 -11.30
N LYS A 102 -15.29 -1.55 -12.00
CA LYS A 102 -16.16 -0.55 -11.38
C LYS A 102 -17.07 -1.17 -10.33
N ASP A 103 -17.76 -2.26 -10.67
CA ASP A 103 -18.65 -2.98 -9.76
C ASP A 103 -17.91 -3.42 -8.49
N THR A 104 -16.67 -3.92 -8.65
CA THR A 104 -15.83 -4.32 -7.52
C THR A 104 -15.56 -3.14 -6.59
N PHE A 105 -15.10 -2.01 -7.13
CA PHE A 105 -14.79 -0.84 -6.31
C PHE A 105 -16.05 -0.17 -5.74
N GLU A 106 -17.17 -0.18 -6.44
CA GLU A 106 -18.44 0.38 -5.94
C GLU A 106 -19.01 -0.43 -4.77
N ARG A 107 -18.83 -1.74 -4.78
CA ARG A 107 -19.27 -2.61 -3.67
C ARG A 107 -18.31 -2.58 -2.48
N LEU A 108 -17.01 -2.38 -2.71
CA LEU A 108 -15.96 -2.62 -1.72
C LEU A 108 -15.41 -1.38 -1.03
N GLY A 109 -15.73 -0.18 -1.46
CA GLY A 109 -15.23 0.94 -0.72
C GLY A 109 -14.97 2.25 -1.44
N ILE A 110 -15.30 2.37 -2.74
CA ILE A 110 -15.31 3.66 -3.43
C ILE A 110 -16.67 3.89 -4.10
N PRO A 111 -17.77 3.94 -3.35
CA PRO A 111 -19.07 4.23 -3.92
C PRO A 111 -19.09 5.62 -4.58
N GLN A 112 -19.94 5.79 -5.55
CA GLN A 112 -20.03 7.05 -6.33
C GLN A 112 -20.17 8.30 -5.44
N ALA A 113 -20.85 8.18 -4.31
CA ALA A 113 -21.01 9.27 -3.35
C ALA A 113 -19.68 9.70 -2.73
N GLU A 114 -18.81 8.75 -2.36
CA GLU A 114 -17.50 9.02 -1.78
C GLU A 114 -16.55 9.64 -2.81
N ARG A 115 -16.53 9.12 -4.04
CA ARG A 115 -15.73 9.71 -5.12
C ARG A 115 -16.06 11.18 -5.38
N LYS A 116 -17.30 11.57 -5.22
CA LYS A 116 -17.74 12.96 -5.39
C LYS A 116 -17.38 13.86 -4.21
N SER A 117 -17.19 13.29 -3.03
CA SER A 117 -16.87 14.05 -1.80
C SER A 117 -15.38 14.19 -1.54
N LEU A 118 -14.53 13.31 -2.10
CA LEU A 118 -13.09 13.31 -1.88
C LEU A 118 -12.34 14.33 -2.77
N ALA A 119 -11.19 14.81 -2.29
CA ALA A 119 -10.32 15.72 -3.03
C ALA A 119 -9.59 15.02 -4.20
N GLY A 120 -9.38 13.73 -4.10
CA GLY A 120 -8.82 12.89 -5.15
C GLY A 120 -8.94 11.43 -4.80
N VAL A 121 -9.00 10.57 -5.81
CA VAL A 121 -9.16 9.12 -5.67
C VAL A 121 -8.22 8.38 -6.63
N GLY A 122 -7.52 7.39 -6.10
CA GLY A 122 -6.78 6.40 -6.88
C GLY A 122 -7.35 5.00 -6.65
N ALA A 123 -7.36 4.17 -7.67
CA ALA A 123 -7.76 2.77 -7.57
C ALA A 123 -6.74 1.88 -8.28
N GLN A 124 -6.15 0.96 -7.54
CA GLN A 124 -5.24 -0.05 -8.05
C GLN A 124 -5.92 -1.42 -8.05
N TYR A 125 -5.75 -2.13 -9.15
CA TYR A 125 -6.22 -3.50 -9.31
C TYR A 125 -5.03 -4.39 -9.66
N ASP A 126 -4.76 -5.39 -8.84
CA ASP A 126 -3.54 -6.19 -8.87
C ASP A 126 -2.27 -5.31 -8.81
N SER A 127 -1.40 -5.36 -9.82
CA SER A 127 -0.14 -4.62 -9.81
C SER A 127 -0.20 -3.25 -10.50
N GLU A 128 -1.38 -2.80 -10.96
CA GLU A 128 -1.50 -1.59 -11.76
C GLU A 128 -2.58 -0.62 -11.27
N LEU A 129 -2.28 0.67 -11.35
CA LEU A 129 -3.30 1.70 -11.16
C LEU A 129 -4.26 1.71 -12.36
N VAL A 130 -5.55 1.56 -12.08
CA VAL A 130 -6.61 1.47 -13.11
C VAL A 130 -7.45 2.74 -13.21
N TYR A 131 -7.47 3.53 -12.16
CA TYR A 131 -8.16 4.82 -12.11
C TYR A 131 -7.43 5.81 -11.23
N HIS A 132 -7.39 7.06 -11.66
CA HIS A 132 -6.86 8.16 -10.88
C HIS A 132 -7.55 9.46 -11.25
N ASN A 133 -7.90 10.23 -10.23
CA ASN A 133 -8.44 11.58 -10.40
C ASN A 133 -8.08 12.45 -9.18
N VAL A 134 -7.85 13.73 -9.41
CA VAL A 134 -7.71 14.76 -8.39
C VAL A 134 -8.56 15.96 -8.79
N ARG A 135 -9.21 16.60 -7.82
CA ARG A 135 -10.00 17.80 -8.10
C ARG A 135 -9.12 18.95 -8.58
N GLN A 136 -9.62 19.71 -9.54
CA GLN A 136 -8.90 20.82 -10.15
C GLN A 136 -8.48 21.86 -9.09
N GLU A 137 -9.36 22.22 -8.18
CA GLU A 137 -9.09 23.15 -7.10
C GLU A 137 -7.92 22.74 -6.21
N VAL A 138 -7.77 21.42 -5.96
CA VAL A 138 -6.66 20.87 -5.17
C VAL A 138 -5.36 20.90 -5.96
N ALA A 139 -5.42 20.58 -7.24
CA ALA A 139 -4.28 20.65 -8.14
C ALA A 139 -3.80 22.12 -8.31
N GLU A 140 -4.72 23.08 -8.39
CA GLU A 140 -4.40 24.53 -8.47
C GLU A 140 -3.71 25.06 -7.22
N MET A 141 -3.88 24.39 -6.06
CA MET A 141 -3.11 24.69 -4.84
C MET A 141 -1.66 24.19 -4.91
N GLY A 142 -1.27 23.51 -5.99
CA GLY A 142 0.03 22.89 -6.17
C GLY A 142 0.16 21.50 -5.53
N VAL A 143 -0.93 20.93 -5.06
CA VAL A 143 -0.96 19.55 -4.54
C VAL A 143 -0.78 18.57 -5.69
N VAL A 144 0.17 17.67 -5.53
CA VAL A 144 0.40 16.58 -6.47
C VAL A 144 -0.16 15.29 -5.89
N TYR A 145 -1.00 14.61 -6.65
CA TYR A 145 -1.40 13.24 -6.38
C TYR A 145 -1.38 12.48 -7.69
N THR A 146 -0.54 11.46 -7.79
CA THR A 146 -0.37 10.62 -8.98
C THR A 146 0.12 9.23 -8.58
N ASP A 147 0.26 8.33 -9.54
CA ASP A 147 0.97 7.07 -9.29
C ASP A 147 2.48 7.31 -9.14
N LEU A 148 3.12 6.48 -8.33
CA LEU A 148 4.54 6.64 -8.03
C LEU A 148 5.44 6.42 -9.26
N GLU A 149 5.05 5.56 -10.19
CA GLU A 149 5.83 5.27 -11.40
C GLU A 149 5.85 6.47 -12.35
N SER A 150 4.71 7.14 -12.51
CA SER A 150 4.63 8.40 -13.28
C SER A 150 5.43 9.51 -12.61
N ALA A 151 5.34 9.65 -11.28
CA ALA A 151 6.15 10.62 -10.54
C ALA A 151 7.66 10.36 -10.69
N MET A 152 8.08 9.10 -10.67
CA MET A 152 9.49 8.68 -10.81
C MET A 152 10.08 9.01 -12.19
N LYS A 153 9.24 9.09 -13.24
CA LYS A 153 9.66 9.33 -14.62
C LYS A 153 9.39 10.76 -15.10
N GLY A 154 8.62 11.52 -14.33
CA GLY A 154 8.17 12.86 -14.67
C GLY A 154 8.92 13.97 -13.94
N GLU A 155 8.22 15.05 -13.73
CA GLU A 155 8.73 16.28 -13.08
C GLU A 155 9.24 16.03 -11.64
N TYR A 156 8.68 15.04 -10.96
CA TYR A 156 9.02 14.71 -9.57
C TYR A 156 10.09 13.62 -9.42
N ALA A 157 10.76 13.24 -10.51
CA ALA A 157 11.76 12.15 -10.53
C ALA A 157 12.86 12.31 -9.46
N ASP A 158 13.42 13.52 -9.30
CA ASP A 158 14.46 13.79 -8.31
C ASP A 158 13.91 13.72 -6.88
N MET A 159 12.68 14.19 -6.66
CA MET A 159 12.01 14.11 -5.37
C MET A 159 11.74 12.67 -4.99
N VAL A 160 11.22 11.85 -5.91
CA VAL A 160 11.04 10.41 -5.69
C VAL A 160 12.38 9.75 -5.38
N LYS A 161 13.40 9.95 -6.20
CA LYS A 161 14.73 9.36 -6.00
C LYS A 161 15.36 9.74 -4.66
N LYS A 162 15.10 10.95 -4.17
CA LYS A 162 15.57 11.45 -2.87
C LYS A 162 14.89 10.75 -1.69
N HIS A 163 13.63 10.35 -1.83
CA HIS A 163 12.80 9.86 -0.71
C HIS A 163 12.48 8.36 -0.77
N PHE A 164 12.45 7.75 -1.96
CA PHE A 164 12.10 6.36 -2.16
C PHE A 164 13.01 5.41 -1.37
N MET A 165 12.40 4.58 -0.54
CA MET A 165 13.05 3.59 0.36
C MET A 165 14.19 4.18 1.20
N LYS A 166 13.97 5.40 1.73
CA LYS A 166 14.89 6.06 2.67
C LYS A 166 14.51 5.84 4.13
N LEU A 167 13.22 5.75 4.41
CA LEU A 167 12.74 5.42 5.75
C LEU A 167 12.66 3.90 5.93
N VAL A 168 12.14 3.18 4.94
CA VAL A 168 12.11 1.72 4.90
C VAL A 168 13.22 1.22 3.99
N LYS A 169 14.36 0.86 4.56
CA LYS A 169 15.51 0.40 3.77
C LYS A 169 15.37 -1.09 3.41
N PRO A 170 15.83 -1.53 2.23
CA PRO A 170 15.87 -2.97 1.90
C PRO A 170 16.64 -3.81 2.92
N SER A 171 17.57 -3.19 3.65
CA SER A 171 18.36 -3.86 4.70
C SER A 171 17.66 -4.00 6.04
N ASP A 172 16.45 -3.50 6.22
CA ASP A 172 15.75 -3.51 7.51
C ASP A 172 15.22 -4.90 7.88
N HIS A 173 14.63 -5.58 6.92
CA HIS A 173 14.17 -6.97 7.05
C HIS A 173 13.84 -7.57 5.67
N LYS A 174 13.66 -8.89 5.63
CA LYS A 174 13.49 -9.67 4.40
C LYS A 174 12.35 -9.16 3.51
N PHE A 175 11.21 -8.74 4.09
CA PHE A 175 10.06 -8.25 3.31
C PHE A 175 10.24 -6.83 2.78
N ALA A 176 11.04 -5.99 3.44
CA ALA A 176 11.47 -4.71 2.88
C ALA A 176 12.41 -4.92 1.68
N ALA A 177 13.30 -5.90 1.76
CA ALA A 177 14.14 -6.28 0.62
C ALA A 177 13.32 -6.85 -0.55
N LEU A 178 12.33 -7.72 -0.25
CA LEU A 178 11.39 -8.23 -1.24
C LEU A 178 10.65 -7.09 -1.93
N HIS A 179 10.06 -6.18 -1.15
CA HIS A 179 9.38 -5.01 -1.68
C HIS A 179 10.29 -4.22 -2.62
N GLY A 180 11.50 -3.90 -2.19
CA GLY A 180 12.46 -3.16 -3.03
C GLY A 180 12.79 -3.83 -4.36
N ALA A 181 12.73 -5.18 -4.42
CA ALA A 181 12.99 -5.94 -5.63
C ALA A 181 11.81 -5.94 -6.62
N VAL A 182 10.56 -6.03 -6.12
CA VAL A 182 9.40 -6.34 -6.97
C VAL A 182 8.27 -5.32 -6.89
N TRP A 183 8.44 -4.19 -6.21
CA TRP A 183 7.38 -3.20 -6.05
C TRP A 183 6.76 -2.77 -7.38
N SER A 184 5.46 -2.51 -7.35
CA SER A 184 4.70 -2.03 -8.49
C SER A 184 3.44 -1.29 -8.03
N GLY A 185 3.10 -0.19 -8.73
CA GLY A 185 1.96 0.64 -8.36
C GLY A 185 2.21 1.46 -7.09
N GLY A 186 1.12 1.93 -6.50
CA GLY A 186 1.15 2.80 -5.33
C GLY A 186 0.99 4.27 -5.66
N SER A 187 1.05 5.10 -4.61
CA SER A 187 0.69 6.52 -4.69
C SER A 187 1.86 7.43 -4.41
N PHE A 188 1.97 8.51 -5.15
CA PHE A 188 2.82 9.65 -4.84
C PHE A 188 1.96 10.87 -4.50
N VAL A 189 2.18 11.44 -3.32
CA VAL A 189 1.52 12.68 -2.88
C VAL A 189 2.55 13.69 -2.43
N TYR A 190 2.44 14.91 -2.92
CA TYR A 190 3.20 16.06 -2.43
C TYR A 190 2.25 17.21 -2.11
N VAL A 191 2.33 17.72 -0.88
CA VAL A 191 1.59 18.90 -0.44
C VAL A 191 2.58 20.01 -0.16
N PRO A 192 2.52 21.14 -0.92
CA PRO A 192 3.46 22.25 -0.79
C PRO A 192 3.38 22.95 0.57
N PRO A 193 4.40 23.75 0.95
CA PRO A 193 4.43 24.45 2.22
C PRO A 193 3.18 25.32 2.44
N GLY A 194 2.62 25.24 3.66
CA GLY A 194 1.48 26.05 4.11
C GLY A 194 0.12 25.69 3.47
N VAL A 195 0.06 24.65 2.63
CA VAL A 195 -1.18 24.23 1.98
C VAL A 195 -1.96 23.27 2.88
N SER A 196 -3.24 23.58 3.12
CA SER A 196 -4.16 22.70 3.85
C SER A 196 -5.16 22.06 2.89
N VAL A 197 -5.16 20.73 2.84
CA VAL A 197 -6.11 19.95 2.05
C VAL A 197 -7.24 19.50 2.97
N GLU A 198 -8.34 20.25 2.98
CA GLU A 198 -9.45 20.05 3.92
C GLU A 198 -10.21 18.73 3.68
N ILE A 199 -10.29 18.31 2.43
CA ILE A 199 -10.99 17.08 2.01
C ILE A 199 -9.97 15.98 1.79
N PRO A 200 -10.20 14.75 2.29
CA PRO A 200 -9.23 13.67 2.15
C PRO A 200 -8.92 13.29 0.70
N LEU A 201 -7.67 12.87 0.47
CA LEU A 201 -7.28 12.06 -0.68
C LEU A 201 -7.44 10.58 -0.32
N GLN A 202 -7.78 9.74 -1.28
CA GLN A 202 -7.96 8.29 -1.05
C GLN A 202 -7.28 7.45 -2.13
N SER A 203 -6.63 6.35 -1.70
CA SER A 203 -6.25 5.22 -2.56
C SER A 203 -6.98 3.96 -2.13
N TYR A 204 -7.33 3.13 -3.09
CA TYR A 204 -7.87 1.80 -2.83
C TYR A 204 -7.10 0.75 -3.62
N PHE A 205 -6.68 -0.31 -2.92
CA PHE A 205 -5.90 -1.42 -3.47
C PHE A 205 -6.71 -2.71 -3.43
N ARG A 206 -6.88 -3.33 -4.58
CA ARG A 206 -7.55 -4.63 -4.73
C ARG A 206 -6.63 -5.64 -5.36
N LEU A 207 -6.29 -6.70 -4.64
CA LEU A 207 -5.62 -7.87 -5.20
C LEU A 207 -6.67 -8.92 -5.60
N ASN A 208 -6.90 -9.11 -6.89
CA ASN A 208 -7.88 -10.07 -7.40
C ASN A 208 -7.24 -11.37 -7.92
N ALA A 209 -5.97 -11.35 -8.32
CA ALA A 209 -5.28 -12.52 -8.88
C ALA A 209 -4.96 -13.57 -7.80
N PRO A 210 -5.36 -14.86 -7.96
CA PRO A 210 -4.98 -15.92 -7.03
C PRO A 210 -3.48 -16.25 -7.13
N GLY A 211 -2.84 -16.61 -6.01
CA GLY A 211 -1.41 -16.94 -5.95
C GLY A 211 -0.51 -15.78 -6.38
N ALA A 212 -0.96 -14.55 -6.20
CA ALA A 212 -0.21 -13.35 -6.53
C ALA A 212 0.16 -12.54 -5.29
N GLY A 213 1.16 -11.67 -5.45
CA GLY A 213 1.53 -10.67 -4.48
C GLY A 213 1.14 -9.26 -4.93
N GLN A 214 0.86 -8.40 -3.95
CA GLN A 214 0.68 -6.97 -4.13
C GLN A 214 1.78 -6.22 -3.37
N PHE A 215 2.48 -5.31 -4.05
CA PHE A 215 3.70 -4.67 -3.57
C PHE A 215 3.69 -3.17 -3.87
N GLU A 216 2.58 -2.51 -3.60
CA GLU A 216 2.43 -1.07 -3.84
C GLU A 216 3.35 -0.24 -2.92
N HIS A 217 3.84 0.89 -3.45
CA HIS A 217 4.64 1.84 -2.70
C HIS A 217 3.93 3.19 -2.58
N THR A 218 3.51 3.54 -1.38
CA THR A 218 2.92 4.84 -1.08
C THR A 218 4.00 5.78 -0.53
N LEU A 219 4.27 6.87 -1.23
CA LEU A 219 5.20 7.92 -0.83
C LEU A 219 4.44 9.25 -0.68
N ILE A 220 4.37 9.76 0.55
CA ILE A 220 3.68 11.01 0.85
C ILE A 220 4.67 12.01 1.49
N ILE A 221 4.72 13.21 0.95
CA ILE A 221 5.51 14.31 1.45
C ILE A 221 4.56 15.48 1.75
N VAL A 222 4.41 15.82 3.02
CA VAL A 222 3.63 16.98 3.49
C VAL A 222 4.63 18.00 3.99
N ASP A 223 4.81 19.08 3.26
CA ASP A 223 5.87 20.06 3.51
C ASP A 223 5.54 21.00 4.69
N GLU A 224 6.43 21.93 5.00
CA GLU A 224 6.34 22.77 6.18
C GLU A 224 4.99 23.48 6.32
N GLY A 225 4.32 23.34 7.49
CA GLY A 225 3.04 23.96 7.80
C GLY A 225 1.84 23.47 6.99
N ALA A 226 2.00 22.42 6.19
CA ALA A 226 0.92 21.85 5.39
C ALA A 226 0.09 20.83 6.18
N ASP A 227 -1.13 20.56 5.72
CA ASP A 227 -2.07 19.62 6.35
C ASP A 227 -2.70 18.70 5.30
N LEU A 228 -2.72 17.40 5.58
CA LEU A 228 -3.32 16.40 4.72
C LEU A 228 -3.97 15.27 5.52
N HIS A 229 -5.15 14.84 5.09
CA HIS A 229 -5.71 13.54 5.45
C HIS A 229 -5.67 12.61 4.22
N PHE A 230 -4.97 11.49 4.35
CA PHE A 230 -4.91 10.44 3.34
C PHE A 230 -5.58 9.17 3.84
N ILE A 231 -6.43 8.57 3.01
CA ILE A 231 -7.16 7.34 3.33
C ILE A 231 -6.69 6.23 2.40
N GLU A 232 -6.36 5.07 2.95
CA GLU A 232 -5.99 3.88 2.20
C GLU A 232 -6.93 2.73 2.54
N GLY A 233 -7.50 2.11 1.52
CA GLY A 233 -8.31 0.91 1.63
C GLY A 233 -7.66 -0.26 0.90
N CYS A 234 -7.64 -1.44 1.54
CA CYS A 234 -7.05 -2.64 0.94
C CYS A 234 -8.00 -3.84 1.09
N SER A 235 -8.14 -4.64 0.04
CA SER A 235 -8.90 -5.89 0.11
C SER A 235 -8.46 -6.94 -0.91
N ALA A 236 -8.82 -8.20 -0.64
CA ALA A 236 -8.69 -9.32 -1.58
C ALA A 236 -9.84 -10.31 -1.39
N PRO A 237 -10.30 -11.02 -2.46
CA PRO A 237 -11.25 -12.11 -2.32
C PRO A 237 -10.56 -13.33 -1.73
N LYS A 238 -11.36 -14.29 -1.25
CA LYS A 238 -10.85 -15.55 -0.72
C LYS A 238 -10.49 -16.52 -1.84
N TYR A 239 -9.29 -17.08 -1.80
CA TYR A 239 -8.81 -18.16 -2.64
C TYR A 239 -8.34 -19.36 -1.80
N ASN A 240 -8.14 -20.52 -2.45
CA ASN A 240 -7.60 -21.72 -1.82
C ASN A 240 -6.06 -21.82 -1.92
N VAL A 241 -5.44 -20.70 -2.26
CA VAL A 241 -3.98 -20.55 -2.39
C VAL A 241 -3.53 -19.33 -1.60
N ALA A 242 -2.29 -19.32 -1.16
CA ALA A 242 -1.72 -18.16 -0.48
C ALA A 242 -1.64 -16.96 -1.41
N ASN A 243 -1.95 -15.79 -0.86
CA ASN A 243 -1.68 -14.49 -1.47
C ASN A 243 -0.79 -13.69 -0.50
N LEU A 244 0.03 -12.81 -1.04
CA LEU A 244 0.94 -11.98 -0.27
C LEU A 244 0.67 -10.49 -0.48
N HIS A 245 0.61 -9.74 0.60
CA HIS A 245 0.70 -8.28 0.57
C HIS A 245 1.97 -7.86 1.30
N ALA A 246 2.90 -7.25 0.60
CA ALA A 246 4.12 -6.69 1.17
C ALA A 246 4.36 -5.28 0.60
N GLY A 247 3.39 -4.41 0.81
CA GLY A 247 3.44 -3.00 0.46
C GLY A 247 4.44 -2.22 1.34
N CYS A 248 4.72 -1.00 0.94
CA CYS A 248 5.57 -0.08 1.68
C CYS A 248 4.95 1.32 1.70
N VAL A 249 4.94 1.93 2.88
CA VAL A 249 4.46 3.31 3.07
C VAL A 249 5.55 4.14 3.72
N GLU A 250 5.95 5.21 3.04
CA GLU A 250 6.91 6.19 3.54
C GLU A 250 6.29 7.58 3.60
N LEU A 251 6.23 8.15 4.80
CA LEU A 251 5.59 9.42 5.07
C LEU A 251 6.61 10.42 5.60
N PHE A 252 6.72 11.56 4.94
CA PHE A 252 7.58 12.66 5.35
C PHE A 252 6.71 13.84 5.77
N VAL A 253 6.74 14.15 7.07
CA VAL A 253 5.95 15.24 7.68
C VAL A 253 6.91 16.36 8.04
N GLY A 254 6.79 17.46 7.34
CA GLY A 254 7.60 18.66 7.49
C GLY A 254 7.39 19.38 8.82
N ARG A 255 8.17 20.44 9.03
CA ARG A 255 8.08 21.27 10.24
C ARG A 255 6.68 21.89 10.38
N ASN A 256 6.08 21.75 11.57
CA ASN A 256 4.72 22.22 11.88
C ASN A 256 3.64 21.68 10.93
N ALA A 257 3.93 20.66 10.14
CA ALA A 257 2.96 20.01 9.25
C ALA A 257 2.14 18.97 9.99
N LYS A 258 0.98 18.64 9.43
CA LYS A 258 0.11 17.61 9.95
C LYS A 258 -0.26 16.60 8.86
N LEU A 259 -0.10 15.32 9.15
CA LEU A 259 -0.58 14.24 8.30
C LEU A 259 -1.42 13.28 9.14
N ARG A 260 -2.68 13.06 8.72
CA ARG A 260 -3.47 11.92 9.16
C ARG A 260 -3.42 10.86 8.08
N TYR A 261 -2.97 9.66 8.45
CA TYR A 261 -2.94 8.51 7.56
C TYR A 261 -3.88 7.43 8.09
N SER A 262 -5.00 7.23 7.40
CA SER A 262 -6.03 6.27 7.79
C SER A 262 -5.99 5.05 6.89
N THR A 263 -5.95 3.84 7.45
CA THR A 263 -6.00 2.60 6.67
C THR A 263 -7.12 1.68 7.13
N ILE A 264 -7.83 1.10 6.16
CA ILE A 264 -8.78 0.01 6.38
C ILE A 264 -8.30 -1.19 5.56
N GLU A 265 -7.77 -2.18 6.25
CA GLU A 265 -7.29 -3.41 5.63
C GLU A 265 -8.28 -4.53 5.89
N ASN A 266 -8.91 -5.05 4.83
CA ASN A 266 -9.89 -6.13 4.90
C ASN A 266 -9.52 -7.26 3.93
N TRP A 267 -8.46 -7.96 4.30
CA TRP A 267 -7.90 -9.07 3.54
C TRP A 267 -8.64 -10.37 3.80
N SER A 268 -8.64 -11.27 2.82
CA SER A 268 -9.17 -12.62 3.00
C SER A 268 -8.26 -13.50 3.87
N LYS A 269 -8.82 -14.59 4.40
CA LYS A 269 -8.11 -15.50 5.32
C LYS A 269 -6.97 -16.33 4.68
N ASN A 270 -6.69 -16.18 3.40
CA ASN A 270 -5.53 -16.77 2.73
C ASN A 270 -4.38 -15.77 2.50
N MET A 271 -4.55 -14.54 2.97
CA MET A 271 -3.58 -13.45 2.78
C MET A 271 -2.51 -13.45 3.88
N TYR A 272 -1.26 -13.33 3.49
CA TYR A 272 -0.15 -12.94 4.33
C TYR A 272 0.08 -11.44 4.15
N ASN A 273 -0.21 -10.65 5.18
CA ASN A 273 -0.13 -9.18 5.15
C ASN A 273 1.10 -8.70 5.93
N LEU A 274 2.18 -8.45 5.20
CA LEU A 274 3.52 -8.14 5.73
C LEU A 274 3.95 -6.72 5.32
N ASN A 275 3.03 -5.77 5.45
CA ASN A 275 3.21 -4.39 5.05
C ASN A 275 4.13 -3.62 6.00
N THR A 276 4.93 -2.71 5.48
CA THR A 276 5.86 -1.88 6.26
C THR A 276 5.52 -0.41 6.11
N LYS A 277 5.14 0.24 7.23
CA LYS A 277 4.74 1.66 7.26
C LYS A 277 5.69 2.45 8.15
N ARG A 278 6.23 3.55 7.62
CA ARG A 278 7.16 4.40 8.38
C ARG A 278 6.96 5.89 8.09
N ALA A 279 6.96 6.70 9.14
CA ALA A 279 6.92 8.15 9.04
C ALA A 279 8.18 8.79 9.64
N GLN A 280 8.65 9.87 9.05
CA GLN A 280 9.58 10.81 9.65
C GLN A 280 8.83 12.12 9.93
N VAL A 281 8.96 12.62 11.16
CA VAL A 281 8.24 13.82 11.61
C VAL A 281 9.24 14.85 12.08
N GLU A 282 9.25 15.99 11.43
CA GLU A 282 10.13 17.12 11.75
C GLU A 282 9.59 17.95 12.93
N GLU A 283 10.34 18.95 13.37
CA GLU A 283 10.01 19.82 14.51
C GLU A 283 8.58 20.36 14.44
N GLY A 284 7.83 20.22 15.55
CA GLY A 284 6.43 20.66 15.65
C GLY A 284 5.44 19.90 14.78
N GLY A 285 5.91 18.99 13.92
CA GLY A 285 5.06 18.18 13.04
C GLY A 285 4.24 17.15 13.80
N THR A 286 3.14 16.69 13.21
CA THR A 286 2.25 15.68 13.80
C THR A 286 1.87 14.63 12.76
N ILE A 287 2.05 13.35 13.12
CA ILE A 287 1.50 12.20 12.39
C ILE A 287 0.40 11.56 13.22
N GLU A 288 -0.77 11.37 12.61
CA GLU A 288 -1.89 10.61 13.17
C GLU A 288 -2.08 9.34 12.34
N TRP A 289 -1.80 8.19 12.95
CA TRP A 289 -2.10 6.88 12.35
C TRP A 289 -3.46 6.40 12.83
N VAL A 290 -4.37 6.08 11.89
CA VAL A 290 -5.66 5.46 12.18
C VAL A 290 -5.72 4.14 11.41
N SER A 291 -5.86 3.02 12.08
CA SER A 291 -5.75 1.70 11.47
C SER A 291 -6.91 0.79 11.86
N GLY A 292 -7.62 0.25 10.88
CA GLY A 292 -8.54 -0.88 11.01
C GLY A 292 -7.97 -2.10 10.31
N SER A 293 -7.66 -3.16 11.07
CA SER A 293 -7.06 -4.38 10.54
C SER A 293 -8.01 -5.56 10.73
N PHE A 294 -8.52 -6.07 9.61
CA PHE A 294 -9.49 -7.15 9.56
C PHE A 294 -9.05 -8.19 8.52
N GLY A 295 -9.37 -9.44 8.78
CA GLY A 295 -9.00 -10.50 7.84
C GLY A 295 -7.55 -10.96 7.99
N SER A 296 -6.93 -11.38 6.88
CA SER A 296 -5.62 -12.02 6.77
C SER A 296 -5.53 -13.38 7.46
N HIS A 297 -4.63 -14.24 7.00
CA HIS A 297 -4.16 -15.41 7.75
C HIS A 297 -3.14 -15.00 8.79
N VAL A 298 -2.14 -14.23 8.34
CA VAL A 298 -1.10 -13.63 9.18
C VAL A 298 -0.96 -12.16 8.84
N SER A 299 -0.80 -11.31 9.86
CA SER A 299 -0.44 -9.89 9.67
C SER A 299 0.72 -9.49 10.57
N TYR A 300 1.65 -8.71 10.00
CA TYR A 300 2.69 -7.96 10.71
C TYR A 300 2.49 -6.48 10.42
N LEU A 301 1.93 -5.73 11.38
CA LEU A 301 1.52 -4.33 11.17
C LEU A 301 1.99 -3.44 12.32
N TYR A 302 3.15 -2.83 12.14
CA TYR A 302 3.74 -1.91 13.11
C TYR A 302 4.11 -0.58 12.44
N PRO A 303 3.17 0.36 12.22
CA PRO A 303 3.55 1.69 11.76
C PRO A 303 4.55 2.30 12.74
N MET A 304 5.67 2.77 12.20
CA MET A 304 6.75 3.35 12.99
C MET A 304 6.90 4.85 12.67
N SER A 305 7.04 5.66 13.70
CA SER A 305 7.35 7.09 13.56
C SER A 305 8.71 7.44 14.13
N ILE A 306 9.51 8.16 13.35
CA ILE A 306 10.80 8.73 13.74
C ILE A 306 10.57 10.21 14.01
N LEU A 307 10.58 10.62 15.29
CA LEU A 307 10.36 12.00 15.74
C LEU A 307 11.69 12.73 15.78
N LYS A 308 11.95 13.65 14.85
CA LYS A 308 13.27 14.26 14.66
C LYS A 308 13.46 15.60 15.34
N GLY A 309 12.41 16.24 15.78
CA GLY A 309 12.51 17.60 16.30
C GLY A 309 11.72 17.82 17.59
N ARG A 310 12.01 18.95 18.25
CA ARG A 310 11.26 19.35 19.43
C ARG A 310 9.78 19.56 19.11
N GLY A 311 8.87 18.99 19.91
CA GLY A 311 7.43 19.11 19.70
C GLY A 311 6.89 18.21 18.59
N ALA A 312 7.71 17.39 17.91
CA ALA A 312 7.21 16.37 16.98
C ALA A 312 6.33 15.36 17.74
N ARG A 313 5.21 14.96 17.12
CA ARG A 313 4.19 14.11 17.75
C ARG A 313 3.76 12.95 16.88
N MET A 314 3.44 11.85 17.53
CA MET A 314 2.76 10.70 16.93
C MET A 314 1.51 10.39 17.76
N GLU A 315 0.38 10.19 17.06
CA GLU A 315 -0.83 9.58 17.62
C GLU A 315 -1.12 8.30 16.87
N PHE A 316 -1.55 7.27 17.59
CA PHE A 316 -1.93 5.99 16.99
C PHE A 316 -3.27 5.52 17.56
N THR A 317 -4.23 5.29 16.67
CA THR A 317 -5.50 4.66 16.97
C THR A 317 -5.66 3.42 16.09
N GLY A 318 -5.67 2.24 16.69
CA GLY A 318 -5.78 0.97 15.98
C GLY A 318 -6.93 0.12 16.48
N ILE A 319 -7.67 -0.49 15.55
CA ILE A 319 -8.65 -1.53 15.83
C ILE A 319 -8.25 -2.77 15.06
N THR A 320 -8.13 -3.88 15.76
CA THR A 320 -7.78 -5.18 15.17
C THR A 320 -8.82 -6.21 15.58
N PHE A 321 -9.33 -6.95 14.62
CA PHE A 321 -10.22 -8.09 14.87
C PHE A 321 -9.67 -9.35 14.19
N ALA A 322 -9.37 -10.36 15.02
CA ALA A 322 -8.92 -11.67 14.57
C ALA A 322 -10.02 -12.71 14.79
N GLY A 323 -10.49 -13.32 13.70
CA GLY A 323 -11.37 -14.48 13.74
C GLY A 323 -10.60 -15.80 13.86
N GLU A 324 -11.31 -16.91 13.77
CA GLU A 324 -10.72 -18.25 13.85
C GLU A 324 -9.65 -18.49 12.76
N GLY A 325 -8.49 -19.00 13.16
CA GLY A 325 -7.36 -19.32 12.28
C GLY A 325 -6.54 -18.12 11.83
N GLN A 326 -6.75 -16.93 12.40
CA GLN A 326 -6.01 -15.72 12.09
C GLN A 326 -4.97 -15.39 13.17
N ASN A 327 -3.82 -14.89 12.74
CA ASN A 327 -2.72 -14.48 13.62
C ASN A 327 -2.29 -13.06 13.24
N LEU A 328 -2.79 -12.08 13.99
CA LEU A 328 -2.56 -10.67 13.71
C LEU A 328 -1.64 -10.08 14.78
N ASP A 329 -0.40 -9.81 14.38
CA ASP A 329 0.59 -9.13 15.21
C ASP A 329 0.62 -7.65 14.81
N THR A 330 -0.01 -6.82 15.64
CA THR A 330 -0.24 -5.40 15.34
C THR A 330 0.13 -4.50 16.49
N GLY A 331 0.60 -3.32 16.20
CA GLY A 331 0.97 -2.35 17.21
C GLY A 331 1.50 -1.06 16.58
N ALA A 332 2.27 -0.31 17.33
CA ALA A 332 2.94 0.89 16.84
C ALA A 332 4.33 1.03 17.47
N LYS A 333 5.23 1.70 16.76
CA LYS A 333 6.58 2.00 17.25
C LYS A 333 6.89 3.48 17.08
N VAL A 334 7.54 4.04 18.09
CA VAL A 334 8.06 5.42 18.05
C VAL A 334 9.55 5.42 18.42
N VAL A 335 10.32 6.27 17.74
CA VAL A 335 11.76 6.44 17.97
C VAL A 335 12.10 7.91 18.01
#